data_eafa6b8d0b540283fb686c7c77b2fc80
#
_entry.id   eafa6b8d0b540283fb686c7c77b2fc80
#
_cell.length_a   1.000
_cell.length_b   1.000
_cell.length_c   1.000
_cell.angle_alpha   90.00
_cell.angle_beta   90.00
_cell.angle_gamma   90.00
#
_symmetry.space_group_name_H-M   'P 1'
#
loop_
_entity.id
_entity.type
_entity.pdbx_description
1 polymer ?
#
loop_
_entity_poly.entity_id
_entity_poly.type
_entity_poly.pdbx_seq_one_letter_code
_entity_poly.pdbx_strand_id
1 'polypeptide(L)'
;GYKVVVAPMLYMFRAGFEEKVRKFVENGGTFIMTYWSGVVDENDLCVLGGTPGGLMDVMGLRSTEIDALYDGETNVVKAVVGDVSYQCERFCQLVDVKTAEPLFVYGEDFYAGTPAMTVNEFGKGKAYYVCADAEQKFFDNVYEEIVTKAGVERPLKQAIPEGIEVSTR
;
A
#
# COMPACT_ATOMS: atom_id res chain seq x y z
N GLY A 1 8.00 16.25 -12.39
CA GLY A 1 7.58 15.84 -11.05
C GLY A 1 7.55 14.33 -10.93
N TYR A 2 7.40 13.81 -9.72
CA TYR A 2 7.28 12.37 -9.48
C TYR A 2 5.98 11.83 -10.10
N LYS A 3 6.02 10.63 -10.68
CA LYS A 3 4.85 9.90 -11.17
C LYS A 3 4.31 8.93 -10.12
N VAL A 4 5.22 8.36 -9.32
CA VAL A 4 4.92 7.42 -8.23
C VAL A 4 5.54 7.94 -6.94
N VAL A 5 4.80 7.85 -5.85
CA VAL A 5 5.27 8.12 -4.48
C VAL A 5 4.89 6.93 -3.60
N VAL A 6 5.86 6.43 -2.84
CA VAL A 6 5.67 5.31 -1.91
C VAL A 6 5.87 5.80 -0.48
N ALA A 7 4.92 5.49 0.38
CA ALA A 7 4.93 5.85 1.81
C ALA A 7 4.77 4.57 2.66
N PRO A 8 5.86 3.81 2.88
CA PRO A 8 5.81 2.58 3.67
C PRO A 8 5.70 2.92 5.16
N MET A 9 4.72 2.31 5.84
CA MET A 9 4.50 2.48 7.29
C MET A 9 4.63 3.93 7.76
N LEU A 10 4.03 4.86 7.03
CA LEU A 10 4.09 6.28 7.40
C LEU A 10 3.13 6.55 8.56
N TYR A 11 3.57 6.17 9.76
CA TYR A 11 2.80 6.18 11.00
C TYR A 11 2.25 7.56 11.34
N MET A 12 3.08 8.59 11.21
CA MET A 12 2.75 9.98 11.56
C MET A 12 2.58 10.83 10.31
N PHE A 13 1.48 11.58 10.23
CA PHE A 13 1.30 12.63 9.23
C PHE A 13 1.60 14.00 9.83
N ARG A 14 2.40 14.78 9.12
CA ARG A 14 2.60 16.20 9.42
C ARG A 14 1.51 17.04 8.77
N ALA A 15 1.18 18.16 9.40
CA ALA A 15 0.17 19.08 8.89
C ALA A 15 0.35 19.40 7.40
N GLY A 16 -0.73 19.26 6.64
CA GLY A 16 -0.78 19.51 5.20
C GLY A 16 -0.19 18.40 4.31
N PHE A 17 0.22 17.26 4.88
CA PHE A 17 0.67 16.11 4.10
C PHE A 17 -0.49 15.53 3.29
N GLU A 18 -1.63 15.31 3.92
CA GLU A 18 -2.83 14.72 3.31
C GLU A 18 -3.30 15.53 2.09
N GLU A 19 -3.26 16.85 2.20
CA GLU A 19 -3.66 17.72 1.11
C GLU A 19 -2.72 17.65 -0.09
N LYS A 20 -1.42 17.49 0.16
CA LYS A 20 -0.42 17.28 -0.89
C LYS A 20 -0.62 15.96 -1.60
N VAL A 21 -0.87 14.87 -0.85
CA VAL A 21 -1.16 13.55 -1.41
C VAL A 21 -2.44 13.60 -2.24
N ARG A 22 -3.50 14.21 -1.72
CA ARG A 22 -4.78 14.39 -2.42
C ARG A 22 -4.57 15.04 -3.78
N LYS A 23 -3.94 16.22 -3.79
CA LYS A 23 -3.65 16.95 -5.03
C LYS A 23 -2.78 16.17 -5.99
N PHE A 24 -1.80 15.43 -5.46
CA PHE A 24 -0.92 14.60 -6.27
C PHE A 24 -1.71 13.50 -7.00
N VAL A 25 -2.57 12.77 -6.28
CA VAL A 25 -3.37 11.69 -6.88
C VAL A 25 -4.44 12.27 -7.81
N GLU A 26 -5.17 13.32 -7.40
CA GLU A 26 -6.16 14.00 -8.26
C GLU A 26 -5.59 14.39 -9.62
N ASN A 27 -4.33 14.82 -9.67
CA ASN A 27 -3.67 15.25 -10.90
C ASN A 27 -3.02 14.10 -11.70
N GLY A 28 -3.27 12.84 -11.34
CA GLY A 28 -2.81 11.66 -12.09
C GLY A 28 -1.59 10.98 -11.51
N GLY A 29 -1.17 11.34 -10.31
CA GLY A 29 -0.09 10.66 -9.59
C GLY A 29 -0.51 9.27 -9.09
N THR A 30 0.46 8.38 -8.96
CA THR A 30 0.28 7.07 -8.33
C THR A 30 0.86 7.10 -6.92
N PHE A 31 0.02 6.87 -5.91
CA PHE A 31 0.43 6.86 -4.51
C PHE A 31 0.28 5.46 -3.92
N ILE A 32 1.32 4.97 -3.27
CA ILE A 32 1.33 3.67 -2.60
C ILE A 32 1.57 3.88 -1.12
N MET A 33 0.69 3.35 -0.29
CA MET A 33 0.80 3.38 1.16
C MET A 33 0.71 1.96 1.69
N THR A 34 1.40 1.68 2.79
CA THR A 34 1.31 0.37 3.42
C THR A 34 0.59 0.45 4.77
N TYR A 35 0.33 -0.72 5.34
CA TYR A 35 -0.26 -0.88 6.66
C TYR A 35 0.38 0.06 7.70
N TRP A 36 -0.35 0.32 8.78
CA TRP A 36 0.07 1.14 9.91
C TRP A 36 0.49 2.57 9.54
N SER A 37 -0.23 3.16 8.59
CA SER A 37 0.00 4.54 8.15
C SER A 37 -1.12 5.48 8.60
N GLY A 38 -0.77 6.75 8.87
CA GLY A 38 -1.72 7.78 9.25
C GLY A 38 -2.43 7.52 10.57
N VAL A 39 -1.71 6.97 11.54
CA VAL A 39 -2.25 6.62 12.87
C VAL A 39 -2.27 7.83 13.80
N VAL A 40 -1.23 8.66 13.74
CA VAL A 40 -1.09 9.84 14.61
C VAL A 40 -0.77 11.10 13.80
N ASP A 41 -1.03 12.26 14.40
CA ASP A 41 -0.61 13.57 13.92
C ASP A 41 0.83 13.92 14.36
N GLU A 42 1.29 15.12 14.04
CA GLU A 42 2.62 15.61 14.37
C GLU A 42 2.90 15.77 15.88
N ASN A 43 1.90 15.65 16.72
CA ASN A 43 2.01 15.69 18.18
C ASN A 43 1.90 14.30 18.81
N ASP A 44 1.95 13.25 17.99
CA ASP A 44 1.75 11.85 18.41
C ASP A 44 0.37 11.57 19.00
N LEU A 45 -0.64 12.34 18.59
CA LEU A 45 -2.03 12.13 18.98
C LEU A 45 -2.75 11.27 17.92
N CYS A 46 -3.45 10.24 18.37
CA CYS A 46 -4.23 9.39 17.49
C CYS A 46 -5.26 10.20 16.70
N VAL A 47 -5.29 9.98 15.38
CA VAL A 47 -6.26 10.62 14.50
C VAL A 47 -7.65 10.09 14.79
N LEU A 48 -8.55 10.99 15.15
CA LEU A 48 -9.95 10.63 15.40
C LEU A 48 -10.69 10.33 14.09
N GLY A 49 -11.56 9.32 14.11
CA GLY A 49 -12.40 8.96 12.97
C GLY A 49 -11.89 7.78 12.14
N GLY A 50 -10.68 7.33 12.36
CA GLY A 50 -10.08 6.13 11.73
C GLY A 50 -8.86 6.40 10.88
N THR A 51 -8.23 5.34 10.46
CA THR A 51 -6.99 5.36 9.69
C THR A 51 -7.19 4.82 8.27
N PRO A 52 -6.35 5.24 7.30
CA PRO A 52 -5.32 6.27 7.39
C PRO A 52 -5.93 7.67 7.53
N GLY A 53 -5.53 8.40 8.59
CA GLY A 53 -6.09 9.70 8.92
C GLY A 53 -6.04 10.67 7.75
N GLY A 54 -7.18 11.37 7.48
CA GLY A 54 -7.28 12.37 6.42
C GLY A 54 -7.17 11.85 4.97
N LEU A 55 -6.87 10.55 4.77
CA LEU A 55 -6.70 9.95 3.43
C LEU A 55 -7.64 8.76 3.16
N MET A 56 -8.61 8.49 4.05
CA MET A 56 -9.54 7.37 3.86
C MET A 56 -10.33 7.44 2.56
N ASP A 57 -10.68 8.61 2.09
CA ASP A 57 -11.38 8.81 0.83
C ASP A 57 -10.46 8.65 -0.38
N VAL A 58 -9.20 9.11 -0.29
CA VAL A 58 -8.19 8.92 -1.33
C VAL A 58 -7.86 7.44 -1.48
N MET A 59 -7.71 6.72 -0.34
CA MET A 59 -7.46 5.27 -0.32
C MET A 59 -8.71 4.43 -0.61
N GLY A 60 -9.90 5.02 -0.49
CA GLY A 60 -11.18 4.34 -0.69
C GLY A 60 -11.48 3.27 0.36
N LEU A 61 -10.89 3.36 1.54
CA LEU A 61 -11.02 2.38 2.61
C LEU A 61 -10.86 3.00 4.00
N ARG A 62 -11.17 2.21 5.03
CA ARG A 62 -10.91 2.50 6.43
C ARG A 62 -10.31 1.27 7.09
N SER A 63 -9.23 1.44 7.84
CA SER A 63 -8.71 0.37 8.70
C SER A 63 -9.62 0.13 9.90
N THR A 64 -9.86 -1.11 10.22
CA THR A 64 -10.71 -1.54 11.33
C THR A 64 -9.92 -2.22 12.44
N GLU A 65 -8.95 -3.06 12.06
CA GLU A 65 -8.22 -3.90 13.01
C GLU A 65 -6.82 -4.22 12.46
N ILE A 66 -5.92 -4.59 13.34
CA ILE A 66 -4.61 -5.16 12.99
C ILE A 66 -4.47 -6.47 13.74
N ASP A 67 -4.31 -7.55 12.99
CA ASP A 67 -3.92 -8.85 13.52
C ASP A 67 -2.38 -8.95 13.48
N ALA A 68 -1.80 -9.13 14.67
CA ALA A 68 -0.36 -9.31 14.84
C ALA A 68 -0.06 -10.80 15.01
N LEU A 69 0.56 -11.39 14.01
CA LEU A 69 0.96 -12.79 14.02
C LEU A 69 2.14 -13.03 14.98
N TYR A 70 2.10 -14.15 15.70
CA TYR A 70 3.22 -14.56 16.55
C TYR A 70 4.39 -15.08 15.72
N ASP A 71 5.56 -15.16 16.34
CA ASP A 71 6.78 -15.69 15.71
C ASP A 71 6.55 -17.10 15.15
N GLY A 72 6.75 -17.24 13.83
CA GLY A 72 6.55 -18.49 13.11
C GLY A 72 5.13 -18.71 12.57
N GLU A 73 4.18 -17.85 12.90
CA GLU A 73 2.88 -17.83 12.25
C GLU A 73 2.95 -17.05 10.93
N THR A 74 2.20 -17.52 9.96
CA THR A 74 2.11 -16.89 8.63
C THR A 74 0.68 -16.91 8.15
N ASN A 75 0.33 -15.99 7.27
CA ASN A 75 -0.89 -16.04 6.48
C ASN A 75 -0.50 -15.97 4.99
N VAL A 76 -1.45 -16.12 4.11
CA VAL A 76 -1.26 -16.09 2.66
C VAL A 76 -1.99 -14.89 2.07
N VAL A 77 -1.32 -14.20 1.16
CA VAL A 77 -1.88 -13.12 0.34
C VAL A 77 -2.10 -13.67 -1.06
N LYS A 78 -3.36 -13.78 -1.50
CA LYS A 78 -3.77 -14.37 -2.78
C LYS A 78 -4.26 -13.30 -3.75
N ALA A 79 -3.82 -13.35 -5.00
CA ALA A 79 -4.35 -12.48 -6.05
C ALA A 79 -5.84 -12.77 -6.28
N VAL A 80 -6.64 -11.70 -6.47
CA VAL A 80 -8.06 -11.83 -6.82
C VAL A 80 -8.24 -12.40 -8.22
N VAL A 81 -7.29 -12.09 -9.12
CA VAL A 81 -7.29 -12.60 -10.49
C VAL A 81 -5.99 -13.36 -10.75
N GLY A 82 -6.12 -14.58 -11.24
CA GLY A 82 -4.98 -15.47 -11.47
C GLY A 82 -4.70 -16.40 -10.29
N ASP A 83 -3.59 -17.14 -10.37
CA ASP A 83 -3.18 -18.14 -9.37
C ASP A 83 -1.81 -17.76 -8.79
N VAL A 84 -1.74 -16.56 -8.21
CA VAL A 84 -0.53 -16.03 -7.58
C VAL A 84 -0.78 -15.82 -6.09
N SER A 85 0.13 -16.32 -5.27
CA SER A 85 0.07 -16.15 -3.82
C SER A 85 1.45 -15.89 -3.24
N TYR A 86 1.46 -15.23 -2.09
CA TYR A 86 2.65 -14.85 -1.33
C TYR A 86 2.41 -15.10 0.14
N GLN A 87 3.46 -15.30 0.92
CA GLN A 87 3.36 -15.35 2.37
C GLN A 87 3.37 -13.94 2.97
N CYS A 88 2.69 -13.78 4.09
CA CYS A 88 2.81 -12.60 4.95
C CYS A 88 3.00 -13.03 6.40
N GLU A 89 3.73 -12.19 7.12
CA GLU A 89 4.14 -12.39 8.50
C GLU A 89 3.81 -11.15 9.32
N ARG A 90 3.93 -11.20 10.61
CA ARG A 90 3.86 -10.10 11.57
C ARG A 90 2.57 -9.29 11.56
N PHE A 91 2.13 -8.71 10.44
CA PHE A 91 0.98 -7.81 10.40
C PHE A 91 0.02 -8.12 9.26
N CYS A 92 -1.23 -8.33 9.63
CA CYS A 92 -2.37 -8.41 8.72
C CYS A 92 -3.39 -7.32 9.13
N GLN A 93 -3.37 -6.19 8.43
CA GLN A 93 -4.32 -5.12 8.70
C GLN A 93 -5.65 -5.38 8.00
N LEU A 94 -6.75 -5.34 8.75
CA LEU A 94 -8.10 -5.51 8.23
C LEU A 94 -8.68 -4.16 7.84
N VAL A 95 -9.33 -4.10 6.70
CA VAL A 95 -9.88 -2.86 6.15
C VAL A 95 -11.30 -3.05 5.65
N ASP A 96 -12.13 -2.04 5.88
CA ASP A 96 -13.43 -1.89 5.24
C ASP A 96 -13.25 -1.06 3.96
N VAL A 97 -13.45 -1.67 2.80
CA VAL A 97 -13.42 -0.97 1.52
C VAL A 97 -14.72 -0.21 1.28
N LYS A 98 -14.60 1.00 0.71
CA LYS A 98 -15.75 1.84 0.30
C LYS A 98 -15.79 2.01 -1.21
N THR A 99 -14.73 2.54 -1.79
CA THR A 99 -14.59 2.77 -3.23
C THR A 99 -13.40 2.02 -3.82
N ALA A 100 -12.49 1.51 -2.97
CA ALA A 100 -11.35 0.75 -3.41
C ALA A 100 -11.75 -0.65 -3.88
N GLU A 101 -10.97 -1.20 -4.82
CA GLU A 101 -11.12 -2.55 -5.33
C GLU A 101 -9.99 -3.44 -4.77
N PRO A 102 -10.29 -4.64 -4.25
CA PRO A 102 -9.27 -5.59 -3.83
C PRO A 102 -8.47 -6.13 -5.02
N LEU A 103 -7.15 -6.08 -4.91
CA LEU A 103 -6.22 -6.73 -5.84
C LEU A 103 -5.73 -8.07 -5.29
N PHE A 104 -5.55 -8.13 -3.97
CA PHE A 104 -5.20 -9.32 -3.22
C PHE A 104 -6.09 -9.45 -1.99
N VAL A 105 -6.30 -10.69 -1.55
CA VAL A 105 -7.08 -11.03 -0.35
C VAL A 105 -6.27 -11.96 0.55
N TYR A 106 -6.57 -11.95 1.84
CA TYR A 106 -6.02 -12.94 2.78
C TYR A 106 -6.56 -14.35 2.46
N GLY A 107 -5.71 -15.35 2.58
CA GLY A 107 -6.05 -16.72 2.23
C GLY A 107 -6.48 -17.58 3.39
N GLU A 108 -6.15 -17.20 4.61
CA GLU A 108 -6.29 -18.00 5.82
C GLU A 108 -6.86 -17.17 6.97
N ASP A 109 -7.14 -17.83 8.11
CA ASP A 109 -7.71 -17.27 9.32
C ASP A 109 -9.19 -16.82 9.18
N PHE A 110 -9.77 -16.27 10.28
CA PHE A 110 -11.16 -15.82 10.32
C PHE A 110 -11.49 -14.69 9.34
N TYR A 111 -10.48 -13.97 8.89
CA TYR A 111 -10.57 -12.89 7.88
C TYR A 111 -10.21 -13.35 6.46
N ALA A 112 -10.12 -14.63 6.19
CA ALA A 112 -9.89 -15.14 4.82
C ALA A 112 -10.91 -14.55 3.84
N GLY A 113 -10.41 -14.09 2.66
CA GLY A 113 -11.22 -13.42 1.65
C GLY A 113 -11.35 -11.92 1.84
N THR A 114 -10.92 -11.34 2.96
CA THR A 114 -10.88 -9.88 3.13
C THR A 114 -9.66 -9.26 2.42
N PRO A 115 -9.69 -7.97 2.07
CA PRO A 115 -8.64 -7.34 1.29
C PRO A 115 -7.27 -7.33 1.99
N ALA A 116 -6.24 -7.82 1.30
CA ALA A 116 -4.82 -7.72 1.70
C ALA A 116 -4.06 -6.65 0.92
N MET A 117 -4.55 -6.25 -0.26
CA MET A 117 -4.12 -5.09 -1.01
C MET A 117 -5.26 -4.56 -1.85
N THR A 118 -5.37 -3.23 -1.94
CA THR A 118 -6.41 -2.56 -2.70
C THR A 118 -5.85 -1.50 -3.64
N VAL A 119 -6.66 -1.11 -4.62
CA VAL A 119 -6.47 0.07 -5.46
C VAL A 119 -7.74 0.92 -5.45
N ASN A 120 -7.59 2.23 -5.38
CA ASN A 120 -8.66 3.20 -5.53
C ASN A 120 -8.33 4.17 -6.66
N GLU A 121 -9.30 4.45 -7.51
CA GLU A 121 -9.22 5.54 -8.46
C GLU A 121 -9.68 6.83 -7.79
N PHE A 122 -8.82 7.85 -7.79
CA PHE A 122 -9.12 9.14 -7.19
C PHE A 122 -8.69 10.27 -8.13
N GLY A 123 -9.67 11.03 -8.63
CA GLY A 123 -9.42 12.01 -9.67
C GLY A 123 -8.90 11.37 -10.95
N LYS A 124 -7.68 11.71 -11.36
CA LYS A 124 -7.00 11.13 -12.54
C LYS A 124 -5.94 10.09 -12.18
N GLY A 125 -5.68 9.88 -10.89
CA GLY A 125 -4.63 9.01 -10.40
C GLY A 125 -5.14 7.78 -9.68
N LYS A 126 -4.20 7.06 -9.08
CA LYS A 126 -4.46 5.81 -8.36
C LYS A 126 -3.78 5.81 -7.00
N ALA A 127 -4.50 5.33 -6.00
CA ALA A 127 -3.99 5.11 -4.66
C ALA A 127 -4.03 3.62 -4.32
N TYR A 128 -2.88 3.05 -3.97
CA TYR A 128 -2.73 1.65 -3.59
C TYR A 128 -2.50 1.56 -2.09
N TYR A 129 -3.16 0.62 -1.45
CA TYR A 129 -2.96 0.33 -0.03
C TYR A 129 -2.60 -1.13 0.18
N VAL A 130 -1.41 -1.38 0.76
CA VAL A 130 -0.94 -2.73 1.10
C VAL A 130 -1.25 -2.96 2.58
N CYS A 131 -2.12 -3.92 2.87
CA CYS A 131 -2.58 -4.22 4.22
C CYS A 131 -1.69 -5.22 4.96
N ALA A 132 -0.87 -5.99 4.23
CA ALA A 132 -0.09 -7.10 4.76
C ALA A 132 1.41 -6.82 4.77
N ASP A 133 2.11 -7.31 5.80
CA ASP A 133 3.56 -7.43 5.80
C ASP A 133 3.98 -8.68 5.00
N ALA A 134 3.90 -8.55 3.68
CA ALA A 134 4.14 -9.64 2.76
C ALA A 134 5.64 -9.86 2.51
N GLU A 135 6.00 -11.04 1.99
CA GLU A 135 7.36 -11.38 1.60
C GLU A 135 7.94 -10.43 0.54
N GLN A 136 9.26 -10.29 0.49
CA GLN A 136 9.95 -9.36 -0.43
C GLN A 136 9.52 -9.54 -1.89
N LYS A 137 9.33 -10.78 -2.32
CA LYS A 137 8.91 -11.11 -3.69
C LYS A 137 7.56 -10.50 -4.07
N PHE A 138 6.63 -10.35 -3.11
CA PHE A 138 5.38 -9.63 -3.32
C PHE A 138 5.65 -8.17 -3.69
N PHE A 139 6.47 -7.48 -2.90
CA PHE A 139 6.78 -6.07 -3.14
C PHE A 139 7.52 -5.87 -4.46
N ASP A 140 8.48 -6.73 -4.78
CA ASP A 140 9.25 -6.67 -6.03
C ASP A 140 8.32 -6.76 -7.24
N ASN A 141 7.44 -7.76 -7.27
CA ASN A 141 6.54 -7.99 -8.39
C ASN A 141 5.46 -6.91 -8.50
N VAL A 142 4.82 -6.57 -7.38
CA VAL A 142 3.71 -5.61 -7.36
C VAL A 142 4.20 -4.19 -7.66
N TYR A 143 5.31 -3.79 -7.08
CA TYR A 143 5.85 -2.45 -7.32
C TYR A 143 6.39 -2.30 -8.74
N GLU A 144 7.04 -3.35 -9.29
CA GLU A 144 7.45 -3.34 -10.70
C GLU A 144 6.26 -3.15 -11.63
N GLU A 145 5.17 -3.86 -11.38
CA GLU A 145 3.94 -3.73 -12.18
C GLU A 145 3.34 -2.31 -12.08
N ILE A 146 3.21 -1.76 -10.86
CA ILE A 146 2.65 -0.44 -10.64
C ILE A 146 3.53 0.65 -11.29
N VAL A 147 4.84 0.59 -11.08
CA VAL A 147 5.80 1.55 -11.61
C VAL A 147 5.81 1.53 -13.15
N THR A 148 5.72 0.33 -13.73
CA THR A 148 5.63 0.14 -15.19
C THR A 148 4.32 0.73 -15.72
N LYS A 149 3.18 0.44 -15.11
CA LYS A 149 1.86 1.00 -15.47
C LYS A 149 1.82 2.53 -15.35
N ALA A 150 2.54 3.09 -14.38
CA ALA A 150 2.69 4.54 -14.22
C ALA A 150 3.64 5.18 -15.25
N GLY A 151 4.22 4.40 -16.14
CA GLY A 151 5.12 4.87 -17.20
C GLY A 151 6.44 5.42 -16.67
N VAL A 152 6.94 4.88 -15.55
CA VAL A 152 8.27 5.18 -15.04
C VAL A 152 9.27 4.25 -15.73
N GLU A 153 10.24 4.83 -16.41
CA GLU A 153 11.29 4.06 -17.09
C GLU A 153 12.44 3.77 -16.12
N ARG A 154 13.00 2.57 -16.25
CA ARG A 154 14.22 2.22 -15.50
C ARG A 154 15.41 3.00 -16.07
N PRO A 155 16.36 3.47 -15.24
CA PRO A 155 17.58 4.15 -15.69
C PRO A 155 18.41 3.29 -16.64
N LEU A 156 18.43 1.98 -16.42
CA LEU A 156 19.07 1.00 -17.30
C LEU A 156 18.04 -0.05 -17.75
N LYS A 157 18.06 -0.37 -19.04
CA LYS A 157 17.22 -1.42 -19.62
C LYS A 157 17.72 -2.84 -19.34
N GLN A 158 18.99 -2.97 -18.92
CA GLN A 158 19.63 -4.24 -18.60
C GLN A 158 19.26 -4.67 -17.16
N ALA A 159 19.22 -5.98 -16.94
CA ALA A 159 19.13 -6.53 -15.60
C ALA A 159 20.34 -6.09 -14.77
N ILE A 160 20.09 -5.61 -13.58
CA ILE A 160 21.13 -5.14 -12.65
C ILE A 160 21.34 -6.29 -11.66
N PRO A 161 22.63 -6.70 -11.41
CA PRO A 161 22.92 -7.69 -10.38
C PRO A 161 22.42 -7.26 -9.01
N GLU A 162 22.05 -8.25 -8.19
CA GLU A 162 21.63 -8.00 -6.81
C GLU A 162 22.71 -7.22 -6.02
N GLY A 163 22.24 -6.26 -5.22
CA GLY A 163 23.12 -5.40 -4.41
C GLY A 163 23.71 -4.20 -5.16
N ILE A 164 23.39 -4.00 -6.45
CA ILE A 164 23.80 -2.80 -7.20
C ILE A 164 22.63 -1.83 -7.33
N GLU A 165 22.82 -0.62 -6.85
CA GLU A 165 21.88 0.49 -7.02
C GLU A 165 22.36 1.43 -8.14
N VAL A 166 21.44 1.84 -9.02
CA VAL A 166 21.71 2.74 -10.14
C VAL A 166 20.82 3.95 -10.05
N SER A 167 21.43 5.13 -10.00
CA SER A 167 20.75 6.42 -10.06
C SER A 167 21.20 7.25 -11.26
N THR A 168 20.29 8.02 -11.82
CA THR A 168 20.59 9.03 -12.85
C THR A 168 20.54 10.42 -12.22
N ARG A 169 21.42 11.28 -12.67
CA ARG A 169 21.46 12.72 -12.31
C ARG A 169 21.09 13.58 -13.50
#